data_d0ceb129feea4531f59fdb1c57ae10e3
#
_entry.id   d0ceb129feea4531f59fdb1c57ae10e3
#
_cell.length_a   1.000
_cell.length_b   1.000
_cell.length_c   1.000
_cell.angle_alpha   90.00
_cell.angle_beta   90.00
_cell.angle_gamma   90.00
#
_symmetry.space_group_name_H-M   'P 1'
#
loop_
_entity.id
_entity.type
_entity.pdbx_description
1 polymer ?
#
loop_
_entity_poly.entity_id
_entity_poly.type
_entity_poly.pdbx_seq_one_letter_code
_entity_poly.pdbx_strand_id
1 'polypeptide(L)'
;MDTSVNSIEAMAREFGETLFVRGFSRGVLKDFKPYQSTDLIVGSKAVTGIVLGGELLFQFQDCLIVNAIGDQFFVPANTYYQVTAGIQGAQFLIAENRSALRVLDI
;
A
#
# COMPACT_ATOMS: atom_id res chain seq x y z
N MET A 1 -24.76 12.40 10.48
CA MET A 1 -24.31 11.08 10.05
C MET A 1 -22.89 11.15 9.54
N ASP A 2 -22.09 10.24 10.01
CA ASP A 2 -20.69 10.26 9.62
C ASP A 2 -20.49 9.35 8.42
N THR A 3 -20.53 9.93 7.24
CA THR A 3 -20.37 9.15 6.03
C THR A 3 -18.91 8.88 5.72
N SER A 4 -17.99 9.59 6.36
CA SER A 4 -16.58 9.36 6.05
C SER A 4 -16.11 8.01 6.56
N VAL A 5 -16.61 7.55 7.69
CA VAL A 5 -16.24 6.25 8.21
C VAL A 5 -16.71 5.16 7.25
N ASN A 6 -17.96 5.29 6.79
CA ASN A 6 -18.49 4.32 5.85
C ASN A 6 -17.74 4.36 4.52
N SER A 7 -17.30 5.54 4.10
CA SER A 7 -16.55 5.67 2.86
C SER A 7 -15.19 5.00 2.95
N ILE A 8 -14.53 5.12 4.10
CA ILE A 8 -13.22 4.49 4.28
C ILE A 8 -13.38 2.97 4.29
N GLU A 9 -14.38 2.47 4.99
CA GLU A 9 -14.62 1.04 5.03
C GLU A 9 -14.98 0.51 3.65
N ALA A 10 -15.78 1.26 2.91
CA ALA A 10 -16.15 0.87 1.56
C ALA A 10 -14.93 0.83 0.65
N MET A 11 -14.08 1.85 0.74
CA MET A 11 -12.86 1.88 -0.05
C MET A 11 -11.96 0.68 0.25
N ALA A 12 -11.81 0.37 1.54
CA ALA A 12 -10.96 -0.74 1.95
C ALA A 12 -11.52 -2.06 1.41
N ARG A 13 -12.83 -2.23 1.50
CA ARG A 13 -13.47 -3.45 1.03
C ARG A 13 -13.35 -3.60 -0.47
N GLU A 14 -13.64 -2.53 -1.21
CA GLU A 14 -13.56 -2.57 -2.66
C GLU A 14 -12.14 -2.83 -3.13
N PHE A 15 -11.18 -2.17 -2.51
CA PHE A 15 -9.80 -2.39 -2.85
C PHE A 15 -9.41 -3.84 -2.60
N GLY A 16 -9.80 -4.37 -1.43
CA GLY A 16 -9.48 -5.75 -1.07
C GLY A 16 -10.08 -6.76 -2.04
N GLU A 17 -11.28 -6.48 -2.52
CA GLU A 17 -11.95 -7.38 -3.44
C GLU A 17 -11.25 -7.46 -4.80
N THR A 18 -10.56 -6.43 -5.19
CA THR A 18 -9.87 -6.44 -6.49
C THR A 18 -8.50 -7.11 -6.43
N LEU A 19 -7.96 -7.28 -5.24
CA LEU A 19 -6.57 -7.76 -5.11
C LEU A 19 -6.36 -9.13 -5.75
N PHE A 20 -7.26 -10.05 -5.48
CA PHE A 20 -7.10 -11.40 -5.99
C PHE A 20 -7.12 -11.42 -7.52
N VAL A 21 -8.07 -10.71 -8.09
CA VAL A 21 -8.21 -10.67 -9.55
C VAL A 21 -7.00 -10.03 -10.19
N ARG A 22 -6.39 -9.08 -9.51
CA ARG A 22 -5.23 -8.37 -10.01
C ARG A 22 -3.92 -9.13 -9.76
N GLY A 23 -3.99 -10.30 -9.15
CA GLY A 23 -2.79 -11.10 -8.93
C GLY A 23 -2.07 -10.81 -7.63
N PHE A 24 -2.74 -10.17 -6.68
CA PHE A 24 -2.12 -9.87 -5.39
C PHE A 24 -2.64 -10.80 -4.30
N SER A 25 -1.89 -10.92 -3.23
CA SER A 25 -2.28 -11.67 -2.07
C SER A 25 -3.30 -10.88 -1.26
N ARG A 26 -3.77 -11.45 -0.17
CA ARG A 26 -4.70 -10.76 0.71
C ARG A 26 -4.04 -9.51 1.27
N GLY A 27 -4.79 -8.43 1.37
CA GLY A 27 -4.31 -7.20 1.95
C GLY A 27 -4.08 -7.33 3.45
N VAL A 28 -3.04 -6.68 3.93
CA VAL A 28 -2.70 -6.64 5.34
C VAL A 28 -2.82 -5.19 5.80
N LEU A 29 -3.51 -5.00 6.92
CA LEU A 29 -3.68 -3.67 7.49
C LEU A 29 -2.43 -3.32 8.30
N LYS A 30 -1.86 -2.16 8.03
CA LYS A 30 -0.69 -1.66 8.72
C LYS A 30 -1.00 -0.33 9.38
N ASP A 31 -0.34 -0.08 10.49
CA ASP A 31 -0.53 1.14 11.25
C ASP A 31 0.83 1.68 11.65
N PHE A 32 1.20 2.82 11.09
CA PHE A 32 2.46 3.48 11.39
C PHE A 32 2.22 4.66 12.32
N LYS A 33 3.06 4.79 13.31
CA LYS A 33 3.03 5.94 14.23
C LYS A 33 3.53 7.18 13.48
N PRO A 34 3.25 8.38 14.02
CA PRO A 34 3.76 9.61 13.40
C PRO A 34 5.26 9.53 13.15
N TYR A 35 5.64 9.85 11.93
CA TYR A 35 7.04 9.87 11.47
C TYR A 35 7.74 8.50 11.49
N GLN A 36 7.01 7.44 11.75
CA GLN A 36 7.61 6.11 11.66
C GLN A 36 8.06 5.85 10.23
N SER A 37 9.25 5.31 10.08
CA SER A 37 9.85 5.10 8.78
C SER A 37 10.41 3.70 8.68
N THR A 38 10.39 3.15 7.48
CA THR A 38 11.04 1.87 7.22
C THR A 38 12.51 2.10 6.89
N ASP A 39 13.27 1.02 6.88
CA ASP A 39 14.57 1.07 6.26
C ASP A 39 14.37 1.12 4.75
N LEU A 40 15.47 1.24 4.02
CA LEU A 40 15.41 1.18 2.57
C LEU A 40 14.94 -0.23 2.18
N ILE A 41 13.92 -0.29 1.37
CA ILE A 41 13.29 -1.55 0.99
C ILE A 41 13.57 -1.83 -0.48
N VAL A 42 13.82 -3.09 -0.79
CA VAL A 42 13.78 -3.54 -2.17
C VAL A 42 13.20 -4.95 -2.11
N GLY A 43 12.07 -5.15 -2.78
CA GLY A 43 11.41 -6.44 -2.77
C GLY A 43 11.42 -7.07 -4.14
N SER A 44 11.39 -8.39 -4.18
CA SER A 44 11.32 -9.12 -5.42
C SER A 44 9.92 -9.17 -5.99
N LYS A 45 8.93 -8.67 -5.26
CA LYS A 45 7.54 -8.68 -5.69
C LYS A 45 7.00 -7.27 -5.71
N ALA A 46 6.10 -7.00 -6.65
CA ALA A 46 5.40 -5.73 -6.69
C ALA A 46 4.46 -5.62 -5.49
N VAL A 47 4.20 -4.41 -5.07
CA VAL A 47 3.36 -4.13 -3.90
C VAL A 47 2.30 -3.12 -4.30
N THR A 48 1.10 -3.27 -3.79
CA THR A 48 0.04 -2.29 -3.99
C THR A 48 -0.65 -2.02 -2.66
N GLY A 49 -1.27 -0.88 -2.54
CA GLY A 49 -1.98 -0.56 -1.32
C GLY A 49 -2.87 0.65 -1.46
N ILE A 50 -3.55 0.96 -0.37
CA ILE A 50 -4.43 2.13 -0.29
C ILE A 50 -4.31 2.74 1.09
N VAL A 51 -4.24 4.06 1.15
CA VAL A 51 -4.14 4.78 2.42
C VAL A 51 -5.53 4.99 2.99
N LEU A 52 -5.72 4.59 4.24
CA LEU A 52 -7.00 4.69 4.92
C LEU A 52 -7.02 5.76 6.01
N GLY A 53 -5.86 6.25 6.42
CA GLY A 53 -5.76 7.31 7.42
C GLY A 53 -4.38 7.92 7.39
N GLY A 54 -4.29 9.20 7.73
CA GLY A 54 -3.02 9.91 7.76
C GLY A 54 -2.42 10.10 6.39
N GLU A 55 -1.10 10.09 6.34
CA GLU A 55 -0.35 10.26 5.09
C GLU A 55 0.81 9.28 5.05
N LEU A 56 1.10 8.80 3.86
CA LEU A 56 2.20 7.88 3.65
C LEU A 56 3.10 8.42 2.54
N LEU A 57 4.36 8.64 2.87
CA LEU A 57 5.31 9.22 1.95
C LEU A 57 6.23 8.13 1.42
N PHE A 58 6.34 8.06 0.12
CA PHE A 58 7.23 7.10 -0.54
C PHE A 58 8.39 7.85 -1.14
N GLN A 59 9.59 7.58 -0.66
CA GLN A 59 10.80 8.19 -1.21
C GLN A 59 11.44 7.20 -2.15
N PHE A 60 11.46 7.54 -3.42
CA PHE A 60 12.16 6.78 -4.45
C PHE A 60 13.48 7.49 -4.77
N GLN A 61 14.28 6.91 -5.61
CA GLN A 61 15.57 7.49 -5.93
C GLN A 61 15.45 8.91 -6.49
N ASP A 62 14.46 9.11 -7.35
CA ASP A 62 14.33 10.39 -8.05
C ASP A 62 13.14 11.24 -7.62
N CYS A 63 12.29 10.77 -6.75
CA CYS A 63 11.10 11.53 -6.40
C CYS A 63 10.52 11.10 -5.06
N LEU A 64 9.71 11.99 -4.50
CA LEU A 64 8.96 11.73 -3.29
C LEU A 64 7.48 11.80 -3.65
N ILE A 65 6.74 10.77 -3.30
CA ILE A 65 5.31 10.75 -3.57
C ILE A 65 4.57 10.71 -2.25
N VAL A 66 3.62 11.64 -2.08
CA VAL A 66 2.81 11.72 -0.87
C VAL A 66 1.44 11.14 -1.19
N ASN A 67 1.02 10.15 -0.40
CA ASN A 67 -0.30 9.55 -0.54
C ASN A 67 -1.14 9.90 0.68
N ALA A 68 -2.33 10.43 0.43
CA ALA A 68 -3.29 10.78 1.48
C ALA A 68 -4.43 9.77 1.47
N ILE A 69 -5.39 9.96 2.36
CA ILE A 69 -6.54 9.06 2.46
C ILE A 69 -7.19 8.86 1.10
N GLY A 70 -7.40 7.61 0.76
CA GLY A 70 -8.04 7.25 -0.49
C GLY A 70 -7.10 7.04 -1.66
N ASP A 71 -5.85 7.49 -1.53
CA ASP A 71 -4.89 7.31 -2.62
C ASP A 71 -4.41 5.86 -2.64
N GLN A 72 -4.30 5.33 -3.83
CA GLN A 72 -3.73 4.00 -4.03
C GLN A 72 -2.29 4.15 -4.49
N PHE A 73 -1.46 3.21 -4.09
CA PHE A 73 -0.06 3.24 -4.49
C PHE A 73 0.33 1.89 -5.09
N PHE A 74 1.36 1.92 -5.90
CA PHE A 74 1.90 0.72 -6.51
C PHE A 74 3.41 0.87 -6.62
N VAL A 75 4.15 -0.14 -6.17
CA VAL A 75 5.60 -0.15 -6.27
C VAL A 75 6.00 -1.39 -7.07
N PRO A 76 6.64 -1.21 -8.21
CA PRO A 76 7.08 -2.35 -9.00
C PRO A 76 8.12 -3.19 -8.27
N ALA A 77 8.24 -4.43 -8.67
CA ALA A 77 9.27 -5.31 -8.12
C ALA A 77 10.66 -4.71 -8.39
N ASN A 78 11.58 -5.02 -7.51
CA ASN A 78 12.99 -4.63 -7.66
C ASN A 78 13.21 -3.12 -7.69
N THR A 79 12.37 -2.39 -7.00
CA THR A 79 12.48 -0.94 -6.87
C THR A 79 12.92 -0.62 -5.45
N TYR A 80 13.92 0.26 -5.31
CA TYR A 80 14.37 0.71 -3.99
C TYR A 80 13.48 1.86 -3.53
N TYR A 81 12.99 1.79 -2.31
CA TYR A 81 12.14 2.85 -1.77
C TYR A 81 12.14 2.81 -0.24
N GLN A 82 11.72 3.91 0.35
CA GLN A 82 11.56 4.03 1.79
C GLN A 82 10.20 4.66 2.05
N VAL A 83 9.52 4.19 3.10
CA VAL A 83 8.17 4.65 3.42
C VAL A 83 8.20 5.32 4.78
N THR A 84 7.58 6.49 4.88
CA THR A 84 7.51 7.25 6.12
C THR A 84 6.10 7.74 6.34
N ALA A 85 5.59 7.61 7.55
CA ALA A 85 4.28 8.16 7.90
C ALA A 85 4.41 9.66 8.14
N GLY A 86 3.35 10.39 7.84
CA GLY A 86 3.31 11.82 8.10
C GLY A 86 3.09 12.14 9.57
N ILE A 87 2.77 13.40 9.84
CA ILE A 87 2.66 13.92 11.19
C ILE A 87 1.58 13.23 12.03
N GLN A 88 0.57 12.68 11.39
CA GLN A 88 -0.51 12.00 12.09
C GLN A 88 -0.39 10.49 12.03
N GLY A 89 0.74 9.99 11.57
CA GLY A 89 0.88 8.57 11.34
C GLY A 89 0.23 8.17 10.02
N ALA A 90 0.03 6.89 9.83
CA ALA A 90 -0.64 6.39 8.63
C ALA A 90 -1.26 5.03 8.90
N GLN A 91 -2.43 4.81 8.31
CA GLN A 91 -3.08 3.51 8.33
C GLN A 91 -3.34 3.14 6.89
N PHE A 92 -2.97 1.94 6.51
CA PHE A 92 -3.06 1.56 5.10
C PHE A 92 -3.17 0.04 4.94
N LEU A 93 -3.76 -0.38 3.82
CA LEU A 93 -3.76 -1.77 3.41
C LEU A 93 -2.63 -1.95 2.41
N ILE A 94 -1.94 -3.06 2.49
CA ILE A 94 -0.85 -3.35 1.58
C ILE A 94 -0.87 -4.83 1.21
N ALA A 95 -0.54 -5.14 -0.02
CA ALA A 95 -0.50 -6.51 -0.52
C ALA A 95 0.63 -6.69 -1.51
N GLU A 96 1.20 -7.88 -1.53
CA GLU A 96 2.26 -8.22 -2.46
C GLU A 96 1.69 -9.03 -3.61
N ASN A 97 2.31 -8.90 -4.76
CA ASN A 97 1.96 -9.70 -5.91
C ASN A 97 2.17 -11.18 -5.57
N ARG A 98 1.21 -12.02 -5.95
CA ARG A 98 1.39 -13.44 -5.72
C ARG A 98 2.43 -13.96 -6.67
N SER A 99 3.18 -14.90 -6.17
CA SER A 99 4.19 -15.47 -6.99
C SER A 99 3.55 -16.49 -7.90
N ALA A 100 2.87 -16.07 -8.82
CA ALA A 100 2.09 -16.97 -9.62
C ALA A 100 2.76 -17.48 -10.83
N LEU A 101 3.93 -17.14 -11.05
CA LEU A 101 4.50 -17.42 -12.25
C LEU A 101 4.67 -18.84 -12.45
N ARG A 102 4.71 -19.53 -11.44
CA ARG A 102 4.91 -20.92 -11.60
C ARG A 102 3.84 -21.48 -12.48
N VAL A 103 2.82 -20.82 -12.58
CA VAL A 103 1.77 -21.29 -13.36
C VAL A 103 2.16 -21.35 -14.78
N LEU A 104 3.00 -20.49 -15.16
CA LEU A 104 3.31 -20.36 -16.51
C LEU A 104 4.20 -21.43 -16.98
N ASP A 105 4.70 -22.17 -16.10
CA ASP A 105 5.60 -23.19 -16.47
C ASP A 105 4.98 -24.32 -17.20
N ILE A 106 3.76 -24.25 -17.45
CA ILE A 106 3.17 -25.36 -18.14
C ILE A 106 3.58 -25.52 -19.53
#